data_f7315e9fe69623d80ca4a0e626fe46ad
#
_entry.id   f7315e9fe69623d80ca4a0e626fe46ad
#
_cell.length_a   1.000
_cell.length_b   1.000
_cell.length_c   1.000
_cell.angle_alpha   90.00
_cell.angle_beta   90.00
_cell.angle_gamma   90.00
#
_symmetry.space_group_name_H-M   'P 1'
#
loop_
_entity.id
_entity.type
_entity.pdbx_description
1 polymer ?
#
loop_
_entity_poly.entity_id
_entity_poly.type
_entity_poly.pdbx_seq_one_letter_code
_entity_poly.pdbx_strand_id
1 'polypeptide(L)'
;SFTSVTEHWAQFAVAGPDARALLNGVLDRKISDKTLPYMGYKSVQLGGIAARLFRISFSGEHAYELAVPARYGESLFQLLLERAEALGGGAYGLEALNVLRIEKGFITHAEIHGRTTAFDIGLERMVSEAKDCIGKTMAARPGLIGPERDQLVGVRPVGEVKQSIPGAHLFAPEAEAVSENDE
;
A
#
# COMPACT_ATOMS: atom_id res chain seq x y z
N SER A 1 -10.62 19.83 21.03
CA SER A 1 -10.43 18.44 21.41
C SER A 1 -10.51 17.55 20.16
N PHE A 2 -9.83 16.42 20.18
CA PHE A 2 -9.86 15.41 19.14
C PHE A 2 -10.45 14.12 19.74
N THR A 3 -11.30 13.45 18.97
CA THR A 3 -11.88 12.19 19.37
C THR A 3 -11.65 11.18 18.26
N SER A 4 -11.07 10.01 18.57
CA SER A 4 -10.92 8.92 17.61
C SER A 4 -12.29 8.33 17.30
N VAL A 5 -12.55 8.12 16.01
CA VAL A 5 -13.74 7.45 15.49
C VAL A 5 -13.39 6.18 14.71
N THR A 6 -12.18 5.67 14.89
CA THR A 6 -11.68 4.48 14.18
C THR A 6 -12.61 3.29 14.36
N GLU A 7 -13.01 3.00 15.60
CA GLU A 7 -13.90 1.88 15.94
C GLU A 7 -15.35 2.06 15.47
N HIS A 8 -15.70 3.23 14.94
CA HIS A 8 -17.03 3.48 14.38
C HIS A 8 -17.20 2.97 12.95
N TRP A 9 -16.09 2.54 12.31
CA TRP A 9 -16.07 2.14 10.90
C TRP A 9 -15.46 0.76 10.74
N ALA A 10 -16.08 -0.05 9.86
CA ALA A 10 -15.50 -1.24 9.28
C ALA A 10 -15.10 -0.93 7.84
N GLN A 11 -13.86 -1.21 7.45
CA GLN A 11 -13.33 -0.88 6.14
C GLN A 11 -12.70 -2.11 5.50
N PHE A 12 -12.97 -2.31 4.21
CA PHE A 12 -12.46 -3.42 3.42
C PHE A 12 -11.83 -2.91 2.13
N ALA A 13 -10.68 -3.47 1.78
CA ALA A 13 -10.07 -3.29 0.48
C ALA A 13 -10.70 -4.27 -0.54
N VAL A 14 -11.08 -3.74 -1.70
CA VAL A 14 -11.55 -4.52 -2.85
C VAL A 14 -10.58 -4.25 -3.99
N ALA A 15 -9.77 -5.25 -4.36
CA ALA A 15 -8.65 -5.09 -5.27
C ALA A 15 -8.69 -6.12 -6.40
N GLY A 16 -8.18 -5.77 -7.57
CA GLY A 16 -8.09 -6.61 -8.74
C GLY A 16 -8.81 -6.03 -9.96
N PRO A 17 -8.69 -6.66 -11.13
CA PRO A 17 -9.25 -6.16 -12.38
C PRO A 17 -10.77 -5.97 -12.32
N ASP A 18 -11.47 -6.85 -11.60
CA ASP A 18 -12.93 -6.83 -11.48
C ASP A 18 -13.45 -6.06 -10.25
N ALA A 19 -12.59 -5.40 -9.48
CA ALA A 19 -12.98 -4.68 -8.26
C ALA A 19 -14.10 -3.66 -8.50
N ARG A 20 -14.07 -2.94 -9.63
CA ARG A 20 -15.14 -2.00 -9.99
C ARG A 20 -16.43 -2.71 -10.39
N ALA A 21 -16.35 -3.82 -11.11
CA ALA A 21 -17.52 -4.62 -11.47
C ALA A 21 -18.22 -5.17 -10.22
N LEU A 22 -17.44 -5.72 -9.29
CA LEU A 22 -17.92 -6.17 -7.98
C LEU A 22 -18.65 -5.05 -7.24
N LEU A 23 -18.01 -3.89 -7.07
CA LEU A 23 -18.61 -2.75 -6.37
C LEU A 23 -19.87 -2.23 -7.06
N ASN A 24 -19.89 -2.19 -8.39
CA ASN A 24 -21.07 -1.79 -9.15
C ASN A 24 -22.24 -2.79 -9.03
N GLY A 25 -21.97 -3.99 -8.57
CA GLY A 25 -22.99 -4.99 -8.25
C GLY A 25 -23.61 -4.85 -6.84
N VAL A 26 -22.98 -4.05 -5.96
CA VAL A 26 -23.44 -3.87 -4.56
C VAL A 26 -23.81 -2.43 -4.22
N LEU A 27 -23.31 -1.45 -4.94
CA LEU A 27 -23.62 -0.03 -4.74
C LEU A 27 -24.99 0.34 -5.36
N ASP A 28 -25.75 1.20 -4.67
CA ASP A 28 -27.04 1.70 -5.18
C ASP A 28 -26.86 2.53 -6.47
N ARG A 29 -25.69 3.13 -6.68
CA ARG A 29 -25.32 3.87 -7.89
C ARG A 29 -23.96 3.44 -8.40
N LYS A 30 -23.89 3.16 -9.69
CA LYS A 30 -22.62 2.76 -10.36
C LYS A 30 -21.57 3.86 -10.31
N ILE A 31 -20.32 3.43 -10.20
CA ILE A 31 -19.12 4.25 -10.28
C ILE A 31 -18.34 3.98 -11.57
N SER A 32 -17.55 4.96 -11.98
CA SER A 32 -16.63 4.89 -13.13
C SER A 32 -15.39 5.72 -12.81
N ASP A 33 -14.34 5.63 -13.63
CA ASP A 33 -13.14 6.45 -13.46
C ASP A 33 -13.43 7.95 -13.56
N LYS A 34 -14.46 8.34 -14.34
CA LYS A 34 -14.93 9.73 -14.42
C LYS A 34 -15.61 10.20 -13.13
N THR A 35 -16.41 9.33 -12.48
CA THR A 35 -17.18 9.69 -11.28
C THR A 35 -16.42 9.47 -9.99
N LEU A 36 -15.36 8.65 -10.01
CA LEU A 36 -14.44 8.39 -8.92
C LEU A 36 -13.04 8.12 -9.48
N PRO A 37 -12.28 9.17 -9.80
CA PRO A 37 -10.91 9.04 -10.30
C PRO A 37 -9.97 8.50 -9.22
N TYR A 38 -8.77 8.07 -9.64
CA TYR A 38 -7.71 7.67 -8.71
C TYR A 38 -7.43 8.77 -7.68
N MET A 39 -7.20 8.40 -6.42
CA MET A 39 -7.12 9.27 -5.23
C MET A 39 -8.42 10.01 -4.90
N GLY A 40 -9.53 9.66 -5.55
CA GLY A 40 -10.83 10.24 -5.27
C GLY A 40 -11.54 9.62 -4.07
N TYR A 41 -12.43 10.41 -3.49
CA TYR A 41 -13.36 10.01 -2.42
C TYR A 41 -14.81 10.27 -2.85
N LYS A 42 -15.71 9.41 -2.41
CA LYS A 42 -17.15 9.60 -2.63
C LYS A 42 -17.96 9.00 -1.49
N SER A 43 -18.96 9.75 -1.01
CA SER A 43 -20.04 9.17 -0.21
C SER A 43 -20.97 8.38 -1.12
N VAL A 44 -21.22 7.14 -0.77
CA VAL A 44 -22.06 6.18 -1.51
C VAL A 44 -23.10 5.56 -0.61
N GLN A 45 -23.99 4.76 -1.20
CA GLN A 45 -24.98 3.99 -0.46
C GLN A 45 -24.97 2.53 -0.95
N LEU A 46 -25.26 1.63 -0.02
CA LEU A 46 -25.48 0.20 -0.25
C LEU A 46 -26.79 -0.18 0.45
N GLY A 47 -27.84 -0.49 -0.32
CA GLY A 47 -29.15 -0.81 0.25
C GLY A 47 -29.66 0.27 1.21
N GLY A 48 -29.41 1.55 0.90
CA GLY A 48 -29.75 2.70 1.75
C GLY A 48 -28.79 2.97 2.91
N ILE A 49 -27.76 2.13 3.14
CA ILE A 49 -26.76 2.36 4.18
C ILE A 49 -25.69 3.32 3.65
N ALA A 50 -25.46 4.42 4.35
CA ALA A 50 -24.42 5.37 4.00
C ALA A 50 -23.03 4.76 4.19
N ALA A 51 -22.17 4.89 3.18
CA ALA A 51 -20.83 4.37 3.15
C ALA A 51 -19.83 5.38 2.56
N ARG A 52 -18.56 5.14 2.80
CA ARG A 52 -17.43 5.90 2.26
C ARG A 52 -16.67 5.04 1.28
N LEU A 53 -16.41 5.57 0.10
CA LEU A 53 -15.65 4.87 -0.93
C LEU A 53 -14.47 5.71 -1.37
N PHE A 54 -13.29 5.09 -1.29
CA PHE A 54 -12.02 5.69 -1.68
C PHE A 54 -11.45 4.93 -2.87
N ARG A 55 -10.98 5.63 -3.88
CA ARG A 55 -10.27 5.05 -5.02
C ARG A 55 -8.77 5.07 -4.77
N ILE A 56 -8.32 4.24 -3.86
CA ILE A 56 -6.92 4.10 -3.45
C ILE A 56 -6.49 2.64 -3.53
N SER A 57 -5.19 2.39 -3.60
CA SER A 57 -4.63 1.05 -3.69
C SER A 57 -3.32 0.97 -2.92
N PHE A 58 -3.20 -0.01 -2.05
CA PHE A 58 -1.94 -0.37 -1.44
C PHE A 58 -1.36 -1.66 -2.04
N SER A 59 -2.20 -2.53 -2.60
CA SER A 59 -1.75 -3.71 -3.36
C SER A 59 -1.10 -3.36 -4.70
N GLY A 60 -1.28 -2.14 -5.19
CA GLY A 60 -0.86 -1.74 -6.54
C GLY A 60 -1.85 -2.10 -7.65
N GLU A 61 -2.87 -2.90 -7.33
CA GLU A 61 -3.94 -3.28 -8.25
C GLU A 61 -4.99 -2.18 -8.43
N HIS A 62 -5.91 -2.39 -9.36
CA HIS A 62 -7.13 -1.57 -9.45
C HIS A 62 -7.97 -1.81 -8.20
N ALA A 63 -7.96 -0.87 -7.26
CA ALA A 63 -8.52 -1.10 -5.93
C ALA A 63 -9.35 0.08 -5.40
N TYR A 64 -10.16 -0.26 -4.42
CA TYR A 64 -11.00 0.66 -3.67
C TYR A 64 -10.97 0.26 -2.20
N GLU A 65 -11.22 1.22 -1.31
CA GLU A 65 -11.51 0.97 0.08
C GLU A 65 -12.94 1.42 0.37
N LEU A 66 -13.75 0.49 0.88
CA LEU A 66 -15.16 0.71 1.20
C LEU A 66 -15.35 0.62 2.70
N ALA A 67 -15.84 1.70 3.31
CA ALA A 67 -16.10 1.79 4.75
C ALA A 67 -17.59 2.00 5.03
N VAL A 68 -18.11 1.23 5.97
CA VAL A 68 -19.48 1.34 6.52
C VAL A 68 -19.42 1.55 8.03
N PRO A 69 -20.51 2.02 8.68
CA PRO A 69 -20.59 2.00 10.14
C PRO A 69 -20.30 0.59 10.68
N ALA A 70 -19.51 0.48 11.75
CA ALA A 70 -18.92 -0.76 12.25
C ALA A 70 -19.95 -1.90 12.43
N ARG A 71 -21.18 -1.59 12.83
CA ARG A 71 -22.26 -2.58 13.00
C ARG A 71 -22.64 -3.35 11.73
N TYR A 72 -22.26 -2.85 10.55
CA TYR A 72 -22.51 -3.50 9.26
C TYR A 72 -21.28 -4.22 8.71
N GLY A 73 -20.17 -4.26 9.47
CA GLY A 73 -18.91 -4.80 8.99
C GLY A 73 -19.01 -6.25 8.56
N GLU A 74 -19.57 -7.11 9.40
CA GLU A 74 -19.74 -8.53 9.08
C GLU A 74 -20.62 -8.74 7.84
N SER A 75 -21.77 -8.09 7.80
CA SER A 75 -22.70 -8.21 6.65
C SER A 75 -22.06 -7.72 5.36
N LEU A 76 -21.26 -6.65 5.42
CA LEU A 76 -20.53 -6.15 4.25
C LEU A 76 -19.46 -7.14 3.81
N PHE A 77 -18.68 -7.70 4.75
CA PHE A 77 -17.66 -8.69 4.43
C PHE A 77 -18.25 -9.90 3.70
N GLN A 78 -19.33 -10.46 4.22
CA GLN A 78 -20.01 -11.62 3.61
C GLN A 78 -20.52 -11.28 2.20
N LEU A 79 -21.14 -10.11 2.02
CA LEU A 79 -21.60 -9.66 0.71
C LEU A 79 -20.46 -9.49 -0.29
N LEU A 80 -19.34 -8.88 0.13
CA LEU A 80 -18.17 -8.68 -0.74
C LEU A 80 -17.53 -10.01 -1.10
N LEU A 81 -17.42 -10.94 -0.14
CA LEU A 81 -16.85 -12.27 -0.36
C LEU A 81 -17.69 -13.07 -1.36
N GLU A 82 -18.99 -13.15 -1.17
CA GLU A 82 -19.93 -13.81 -2.10
C GLU A 82 -19.77 -13.25 -3.53
N ARG A 83 -19.70 -11.94 -3.65
CA ARG A 83 -19.53 -11.29 -4.97
C ARG A 83 -18.16 -11.51 -5.58
N ALA A 84 -17.10 -11.55 -4.77
CA ALA A 84 -15.76 -11.85 -5.23
C ALA A 84 -15.67 -13.30 -5.74
N GLU A 85 -16.21 -14.26 -5.00
CA GLU A 85 -16.23 -15.69 -5.38
C GLU A 85 -17.01 -15.91 -6.68
N ALA A 86 -18.12 -15.22 -6.88
CA ALA A 86 -18.89 -15.27 -8.13
C ALA A 86 -18.12 -14.74 -9.34
N LEU A 87 -17.08 -13.93 -9.12
CA LEU A 87 -16.17 -13.42 -10.15
C LEU A 87 -14.84 -14.19 -10.24
N GLY A 88 -14.71 -15.31 -9.51
CA GLY A 88 -13.50 -16.12 -9.47
C GLY A 88 -12.40 -15.56 -8.55
N GLY A 89 -12.76 -14.61 -7.69
CA GLY A 89 -11.89 -14.05 -6.66
C GLY A 89 -12.10 -14.68 -5.29
N GLY A 90 -11.65 -13.99 -4.23
CA GLY A 90 -11.80 -14.47 -2.85
C GLY A 90 -11.19 -13.52 -1.85
N ALA A 91 -11.19 -13.92 -0.58
CA ALA A 91 -10.50 -13.18 0.47
C ALA A 91 -8.99 -13.33 0.36
N TYR A 92 -8.24 -12.24 0.64
CA TYR A 92 -6.79 -12.28 0.75
C TYR A 92 -6.34 -11.61 2.06
N GLY A 93 -5.24 -12.08 2.63
CA GLY A 93 -4.73 -11.60 3.91
C GLY A 93 -3.54 -10.64 3.76
N LEU A 94 -2.99 -10.24 4.93
CA LEU A 94 -1.88 -9.29 5.01
C LEU A 94 -0.59 -9.82 4.37
N GLU A 95 -0.36 -11.12 4.36
CA GLU A 95 0.82 -11.72 3.72
C GLU A 95 0.77 -11.54 2.20
N ALA A 96 -0.36 -11.86 1.57
CA ALA A 96 -0.58 -11.61 0.16
C ALA A 96 -0.48 -10.12 -0.18
N LEU A 97 -1.06 -9.25 0.66
CA LEU A 97 -0.95 -7.80 0.50
C LEU A 97 0.52 -7.33 0.54
N ASN A 98 1.34 -7.90 1.42
CA ASN A 98 2.77 -7.58 1.50
C ASN A 98 3.53 -7.98 0.22
N VAL A 99 3.22 -9.13 -0.36
CA VAL A 99 3.81 -9.53 -1.65
C VAL A 99 3.42 -8.54 -2.74
N LEU A 100 2.13 -8.26 -2.88
CA LEU A 100 1.61 -7.36 -3.92
C LEU A 100 2.18 -5.93 -3.81
N ARG A 101 2.26 -5.36 -2.59
CA ARG A 101 2.82 -4.02 -2.40
C ARG A 101 4.32 -3.96 -2.72
N ILE A 102 5.08 -5.05 -2.42
CA ILE A 102 6.51 -5.14 -2.76
C ILE A 102 6.68 -5.22 -4.28
N GLU A 103 5.90 -6.02 -4.98
CA GLU A 103 5.90 -6.11 -6.44
C GLU A 103 5.62 -4.74 -7.09
N LYS A 104 4.76 -3.94 -6.47
CA LYS A 104 4.44 -2.58 -6.90
C LYS A 104 5.53 -1.56 -6.54
N GLY A 105 6.41 -1.87 -5.60
CA GLY A 105 7.40 -0.95 -5.05
C GLY A 105 6.82 0.01 -4.00
N PHE A 106 5.69 -0.33 -3.40
CA PHE A 106 5.13 0.45 -2.30
C PHE A 106 5.81 0.09 -0.99
N ILE A 107 6.24 1.11 -0.26
CA ILE A 107 6.99 1.01 0.99
C ILE A 107 6.09 1.09 2.22
N THR A 108 6.59 0.49 3.31
CA THR A 108 6.00 0.57 4.64
C THR A 108 7.05 1.01 5.66
N HIS A 109 6.67 1.00 6.93
CA HIS A 109 7.62 1.17 8.04
C HIS A 109 8.70 0.08 8.11
N ALA A 110 8.56 -1.02 7.37
CA ALA A 110 9.57 -2.06 7.31
C ALA A 110 10.82 -1.63 6.54
N GLU A 111 10.66 -0.77 5.52
CA GLU A 111 11.75 -0.25 4.69
C GLU A 111 12.31 1.09 5.17
N ILE A 112 11.66 1.73 6.16
CA ILE A 112 12.05 3.06 6.65
C ILE A 112 12.37 3.05 8.13
N HIS A 113 13.31 3.87 8.53
CA HIS A 113 13.69 4.08 9.93
C HIS A 113 14.03 5.56 10.16
N GLY A 114 14.37 5.94 11.40
CA GLY A 114 14.59 7.35 11.78
C GLY A 114 15.71 8.09 11.03
N ARG A 115 16.54 7.41 10.26
CA ARG A 115 17.61 7.99 9.41
C ARG A 115 17.27 7.97 7.92
N THR A 116 16.13 7.40 7.54
CA THR A 116 15.71 7.34 6.13
C THR A 116 15.13 8.67 5.70
N THR A 117 15.55 9.17 4.55
CA THR A 117 15.01 10.36 3.91
C THR A 117 14.22 9.99 2.66
N ALA A 118 13.47 10.95 2.10
CA ALA A 118 12.78 10.76 0.83
C ALA A 118 13.75 10.49 -0.33
N PHE A 119 14.97 10.98 -0.24
CA PHE A 119 16.04 10.77 -1.24
C PHE A 119 16.53 9.32 -1.25
N ASP A 120 16.66 8.70 -0.08
CA ASP A 120 17.14 7.32 0.07
C ASP A 120 16.17 6.28 -0.53
N ILE A 121 14.91 6.64 -0.66
CA ILE A 121 13.83 5.73 -1.11
C ILE A 121 13.22 6.12 -2.46
N GLY A 122 13.89 6.99 -3.22
CA GLY A 122 13.47 7.40 -4.56
C GLY A 122 12.20 8.27 -4.60
N LEU A 123 11.86 8.94 -3.50
CA LEU A 123 10.69 9.83 -3.38
C LEU A 123 11.06 11.31 -3.37
N GLU A 124 12.23 11.69 -3.86
CA GLU A 124 12.71 13.07 -3.92
C GLU A 124 11.74 14.01 -4.64
N ARG A 125 11.05 13.52 -5.68
CA ARG A 125 10.04 14.29 -6.43
C ARG A 125 8.81 14.68 -5.60
N MET A 126 8.58 14.02 -4.47
CA MET A 126 7.50 14.35 -3.54
C MET A 126 7.89 15.49 -2.58
N VAL A 127 9.18 15.81 -2.49
CA VAL A 127 9.67 16.95 -1.72
C VAL A 127 9.59 18.20 -2.60
N SER A 128 8.45 18.89 -2.53
CA SER A 128 8.21 20.07 -3.37
C SER A 128 9.15 21.22 -3.03
N GLU A 129 9.83 21.78 -4.04
CA GLU A 129 10.61 23.01 -3.90
C GLU A 129 9.73 24.28 -3.85
N ALA A 130 8.53 24.20 -4.40
CA ALA A 130 7.62 25.32 -4.55
C ALA A 130 6.93 25.78 -3.25
N LYS A 131 7.05 25.00 -2.19
CA LYS A 131 6.45 25.32 -0.89
C LYS A 131 7.36 24.97 0.26
N ASP A 132 7.26 25.73 1.35
CA ASP A 132 7.88 25.39 2.61
C ASP A 132 7.12 24.26 3.32
N CYS A 133 7.86 23.36 3.94
CA CYS A 133 7.31 22.32 4.79
C CYS A 133 8.28 21.99 5.93
N ILE A 134 7.75 21.46 7.02
CA ILE A 134 8.54 20.98 8.15
C ILE A 134 9.51 19.91 7.67
N GLY A 135 10.79 20.03 8.03
CA GLY A 135 11.83 19.07 7.70
C GLY A 135 12.54 19.32 6.38
N LYS A 136 12.06 20.16 5.47
CA LYS A 136 12.69 20.43 4.16
C LYS A 136 14.17 20.84 4.29
N THR A 137 14.46 21.85 5.10
CA THR A 137 15.83 22.33 5.34
C THR A 137 16.70 21.25 5.99
N MET A 138 16.12 20.48 6.91
CA MET A 138 16.86 19.42 7.62
C MET A 138 17.18 18.24 6.70
N ALA A 139 16.26 17.88 5.81
CA ALA A 139 16.45 16.80 4.83
C ALA A 139 17.55 17.12 3.79
N ALA A 140 17.78 18.42 3.52
CA ALA A 140 18.80 18.88 2.57
C ALA A 140 20.20 19.05 3.15
N ARG A 141 20.47 18.61 4.38
CA ARG A 141 21.80 18.67 4.99
C ARG A 141 22.79 17.77 4.24
N PRO A 142 24.08 18.18 4.09
CA PRO A 142 25.09 17.43 3.32
C PRO A 142 25.18 15.96 3.71
N GLY A 143 25.10 15.62 4.99
CA GLY A 143 25.14 14.22 5.48
C GLY A 143 23.87 13.40 5.19
N LEU A 144 22.80 14.02 4.66
CA LEU A 144 21.54 13.37 4.35
C LEU A 144 21.23 13.29 2.84
N ILE A 145 22.06 13.91 2.00
CA ILE A 145 21.93 13.93 0.54
C ILE A 145 23.22 13.50 -0.19
N GLY A 146 24.21 12.98 0.57
CA GLY A 146 25.49 12.56 -0.01
C GLY A 146 25.37 11.29 -0.86
N PRO A 147 26.29 11.09 -1.84
CA PRO A 147 26.28 9.93 -2.72
C PRO A 147 26.60 8.61 -1.99
N GLU A 148 27.18 8.69 -0.80
CA GLU A 148 27.53 7.54 0.06
C GLU A 148 26.33 6.97 0.85
N ARG A 149 25.15 7.53 0.65
CA ARG A 149 23.97 7.06 1.36
C ARG A 149 23.39 5.81 0.71
N ASP A 150 22.92 4.89 1.57
CA ASP A 150 22.18 3.72 1.13
C ASP A 150 20.94 4.13 0.34
N GLN A 151 20.67 3.41 -0.72
CA GLN A 151 19.51 3.62 -1.58
C GLN A 151 18.61 2.39 -1.56
N LEU A 152 17.31 2.61 -1.46
CA LEU A 152 16.34 1.53 -1.59
C LEU A 152 16.33 1.03 -3.04
N VAL A 153 16.57 -0.26 -3.22
CA VAL A 153 16.54 -0.92 -4.54
C VAL A 153 15.61 -2.11 -4.53
N GLY A 154 14.97 -2.37 -5.66
CA GLY A 154 14.24 -3.60 -5.90
C GLY A 154 15.18 -4.68 -6.41
N VAL A 155 15.12 -5.87 -5.83
CA VAL A 155 15.86 -7.04 -6.30
C VAL A 155 14.89 -8.09 -6.84
N ARG A 156 15.28 -8.76 -7.92
CA ARG A 156 14.53 -9.88 -8.49
C ARG A 156 15.40 -11.14 -8.40
N PRO A 157 14.92 -12.21 -7.77
CA PRO A 157 15.63 -13.48 -7.75
C PRO A 157 15.85 -14.01 -9.18
N VAL A 158 17.01 -14.65 -9.41
CA VAL A 158 17.32 -15.37 -10.64
C VAL A 158 17.35 -16.87 -10.30
N GLY A 159 16.55 -17.66 -11.01
CA GLY A 159 16.36 -19.09 -10.71
C GLY A 159 15.32 -19.36 -9.62
N GLU A 160 15.31 -20.58 -9.10
CA GLU A 160 14.38 -21.00 -8.06
C GLU A 160 14.84 -20.52 -6.68
N VAL A 161 14.27 -19.44 -6.17
CA VAL A 161 14.46 -18.96 -4.80
C VAL A 161 13.15 -19.08 -4.07
N LYS A 162 13.08 -19.94 -3.05
CA LYS A 162 11.87 -20.13 -2.25
C LYS A 162 11.56 -18.94 -1.34
N GLN A 163 12.58 -18.34 -0.76
CA GLN A 163 12.45 -17.22 0.17
C GLN A 163 13.79 -16.49 0.31
N SER A 164 13.74 -15.15 0.36
CA SER A 164 14.87 -14.34 0.81
C SER A 164 14.86 -14.21 2.32
N ILE A 165 16.01 -14.33 2.96
CA ILE A 165 16.13 -14.18 4.41
C ILE A 165 16.15 -12.69 4.75
N PRO A 166 15.22 -12.18 5.59
CA PRO A 166 15.26 -10.79 6.02
C PRO A 166 16.60 -10.46 6.72
N GLY A 167 17.21 -9.35 6.34
CA GLY A 167 18.50 -8.92 6.90
C GLY A 167 19.73 -9.60 6.26
N ALA A 168 19.56 -10.52 5.31
CA ALA A 168 20.68 -11.10 4.59
C ALA A 168 21.42 -10.03 3.78
N HIS A 169 22.74 -10.07 3.81
CA HIS A 169 23.58 -9.19 3.02
C HIS A 169 23.59 -9.64 1.54
N LEU A 170 23.61 -8.67 0.65
CA LEU A 170 23.77 -8.89 -0.78
C LEU A 170 25.23 -8.56 -1.15
N PHE A 171 25.91 -9.51 -1.77
CA PHE A 171 27.28 -9.35 -2.24
C PHE A 171 27.31 -9.33 -3.77
N ALA A 172 28.26 -8.60 -4.34
CA ALA A 172 28.58 -8.74 -5.75
C ALA A 172 29.08 -10.18 -6.01
N PRO A 173 28.82 -10.76 -7.20
CA PRO A 173 29.22 -12.13 -7.52
C PRO A 173 30.72 -12.44 -7.36
N GLU A 174 31.55 -11.41 -7.40
CA GLU A 174 33.01 -11.48 -7.29
C GLU A 174 33.52 -11.25 -5.86
N ALA A 175 32.65 -10.90 -4.92
CA ALA A 175 33.03 -10.69 -3.53
C ALA A 175 33.07 -12.06 -2.82
N GLU A 176 34.27 -12.45 -2.34
CA GLU A 176 34.38 -13.61 -1.43
C GLU A 176 33.57 -13.33 -0.17
N ALA A 177 32.76 -14.29 0.26
CA ALA A 177 32.05 -14.22 1.52
C ALA A 177 33.06 -14.08 2.66
N VAL A 178 33.06 -12.96 3.36
CA VAL A 178 33.84 -12.81 4.61
C VAL A 178 33.26 -13.78 5.61
N SER A 179 34.05 -14.78 6.01
CA SER A 179 33.62 -15.76 7.01
C SER A 179 33.52 -15.06 8.38
N GLU A 180 32.42 -15.24 9.08
CA GLU A 180 32.18 -14.68 10.43
C GLU A 180 33.13 -15.27 11.51
N ASN A 181 34.16 -16.05 11.13
CA ASN A 181 35.02 -16.79 12.07
C ASN A 181 36.42 -16.17 12.29
N ASP A 182 36.63 -14.95 11.88
CA ASP A 182 37.93 -14.27 12.05
C ASP A 182 37.85 -13.13 13.10
N GLU A 183 37.18 -13.35 14.24
CA GLU A 183 37.37 -12.61 15.49
C GLU A 183 37.62 -13.53 16.66
#